data_7e41412bfadac1b1e7f186678c7bb682
#
_entry.id   7e41412bfadac1b1e7f186678c7bb682
#
_cell.length_a   1.000
_cell.length_b   1.000
_cell.length_c   1.000
_cell.angle_alpha   90.00
_cell.angle_beta   90.00
_cell.angle_gamma   90.00
#
_symmetry.space_group_name_H-M   'P 1'
#
loop_
_entity.id
_entity.type
_entity.pdbx_description
1 polymer ?
#
loop_
_entity_poly.entity_id
_entity_poly.type
_entity_poly.pdbx_seq_one_letter_code
_entity_poly.pdbx_strand_id
1 'polypeptide(L)'
;MHWLLFLSATLAAGVGATGIDWFFARGVFPKYFAAHPEVWRQPENDPRQVRRVGGCLLLNCVTAAAFFWLCQRLQLPHPGQTLRLAGAICLVAPLPMIAANTLWMKLHPLVAVSQSLCWLGKLALAALAAAWLLS
;
A
#
# COMPACT_ATOMS: atom_id res chain seq x y z
N MET A 1 -7.66 24.28 -0.49
CA MET A 1 -8.05 22.84 -0.45
C MET A 1 -9.03 22.64 0.70
N HIS A 2 -10.20 22.05 0.43
CA HIS A 2 -11.17 21.75 1.48
C HIS A 2 -10.66 20.59 2.34
N TRP A 3 -10.39 20.82 3.62
CA TRP A 3 -9.88 19.80 4.55
C TRP A 3 -10.75 18.54 4.59
N LEU A 4 -12.07 18.71 4.47
CA LEU A 4 -13.00 17.58 4.42
C LEU A 4 -12.76 16.68 3.20
N LEU A 5 -12.48 17.28 2.04
CA LEU A 5 -12.22 16.56 0.80
C LEU A 5 -10.87 15.81 0.88
N PHE A 6 -9.86 16.43 1.47
CA PHE A 6 -8.57 15.79 1.71
C PHE A 6 -8.69 14.60 2.67
N LEU A 7 -9.41 14.77 3.77
CA LEU A 7 -9.63 13.70 4.75
C LEU A 7 -10.43 12.53 4.16
N SER A 8 -11.51 12.82 3.42
CA SER A 8 -12.33 11.80 2.79
C SER A 8 -11.56 11.02 1.71
N ALA A 9 -10.78 11.72 0.87
CA ALA A 9 -9.92 11.09 -0.12
C ALA A 9 -8.83 10.23 0.52
N THR A 10 -8.21 10.70 1.60
CA THR A 10 -7.21 9.96 2.38
C THR A 10 -7.81 8.68 2.97
N LEU A 11 -8.99 8.77 3.56
CA LEU A 11 -9.67 7.61 4.12
C LEU A 11 -10.06 6.61 3.04
N ALA A 12 -10.64 7.08 1.93
CA ALA A 12 -11.01 6.23 0.80
C ALA A 12 -9.80 5.52 0.19
N ALA A 13 -8.69 6.23 -0.01
CA ALA A 13 -7.44 5.66 -0.49
C ALA A 13 -6.84 4.66 0.51
N GLY A 14 -6.89 4.93 1.80
CA GLY A 14 -6.43 4.04 2.87
C GLY A 14 -7.25 2.74 2.92
N VAL A 15 -8.57 2.82 2.84
CA VAL A 15 -9.47 1.65 2.76
C VAL A 15 -9.20 0.84 1.50
N GLY A 16 -9.09 1.50 0.34
CA GLY A 16 -8.75 0.85 -0.93
C GLY A 16 -7.40 0.14 -0.88
N ALA A 17 -6.39 0.79 -0.31
CA ALA A 17 -5.05 0.19 -0.13
C ALA A 17 -5.09 -1.05 0.80
N THR A 18 -5.87 -1.01 1.88
CA THR A 18 -6.08 -2.16 2.75
C THR A 18 -6.81 -3.30 2.02
N GLY A 19 -7.76 -2.96 1.15
CA GLY A 19 -8.43 -3.92 0.25
C GLY A 19 -7.45 -4.58 -0.72
N ILE A 20 -6.49 -3.83 -1.27
CA ILE A 20 -5.41 -4.35 -2.13
C ILE A 20 -4.56 -5.36 -1.37
N ASP A 21 -4.14 -5.05 -0.14
CA ASP A 21 -3.38 -5.97 0.71
C ASP A 21 -4.14 -7.28 0.93
N TRP A 22 -5.42 -7.18 1.27
CA TRP A 22 -6.26 -8.35 1.46
C TRP A 22 -6.46 -9.15 0.16
N PHE A 23 -6.66 -8.47 -0.97
CA PHE A 23 -6.83 -9.09 -2.27
C PHE A 23 -5.62 -9.93 -2.68
N PHE A 24 -4.40 -9.41 -2.53
CA PHE A 24 -3.20 -10.18 -2.86
C PHE A 24 -2.95 -11.31 -1.88
N ALA A 25 -3.17 -11.11 -0.59
CA ALA A 25 -2.95 -12.15 0.41
C ALA A 25 -3.96 -13.30 0.32
N ARG A 26 -5.23 -13.00 0.06
CA ARG A 26 -6.31 -14.00 0.09
C ARG A 26 -6.94 -14.32 -1.26
N GLY A 27 -6.83 -13.42 -2.23
CA GLY A 27 -7.39 -13.61 -3.56
C GLY A 27 -6.41 -14.26 -4.53
N VAL A 28 -5.18 -13.73 -4.60
CA VAL A 28 -4.19 -14.15 -5.60
C VAL A 28 -3.29 -15.27 -5.08
N PHE A 29 -2.86 -15.20 -3.82
CA PHE A 29 -1.92 -16.15 -3.21
C PHE A 29 -2.50 -16.94 -2.01
N PRO A 30 -3.80 -17.32 -1.97
CA PRO A 30 -4.39 -17.91 -0.77
C PRO A 30 -3.77 -19.27 -0.41
N LYS A 31 -3.50 -20.10 -1.41
CA LYS A 31 -2.89 -21.44 -1.22
C LYS A 31 -1.47 -21.34 -0.65
N TYR A 32 -0.72 -20.35 -1.11
CA TYR A 32 0.66 -20.14 -0.65
C TYR A 32 0.68 -19.71 0.81
N PHE A 33 -0.10 -18.71 1.19
CA PHE A 33 -0.17 -18.24 2.58
C PHE A 33 -0.77 -19.28 3.53
N ALA A 34 -1.68 -20.12 3.07
CA ALA A 34 -2.23 -21.24 3.85
C ALA A 34 -1.17 -22.36 4.07
N ALA A 35 -0.28 -22.60 3.08
CA ALA A 35 0.77 -23.60 3.19
C ALA A 35 1.97 -23.15 4.03
N HIS A 36 2.12 -21.83 4.26
CA HIS A 36 3.23 -21.22 4.98
C HIS A 36 2.75 -20.33 6.14
N PRO A 37 2.15 -20.93 7.19
CA PRO A 37 1.62 -20.18 8.34
C PRO A 37 2.72 -19.43 9.11
N GLU A 38 3.99 -19.83 8.95
CA GLU A 38 5.16 -19.17 9.53
C GLU A 38 5.41 -17.74 9.01
N VAL A 39 4.83 -17.39 7.87
CA VAL A 39 4.86 -16.03 7.32
C VAL A 39 4.06 -15.06 8.20
N TRP A 40 3.05 -15.57 8.89
CA TRP A 40 2.23 -14.79 9.80
C TRP A 40 2.82 -14.74 11.20
N ARG A 41 2.93 -13.56 11.75
CA ARG A 41 3.43 -13.37 13.13
C ARG A 41 2.54 -14.05 14.18
N GLN A 42 1.25 -14.27 13.88
CA GLN A 42 0.26 -14.88 14.77
C GLN A 42 -0.78 -15.65 13.97
N PRO A 43 -1.46 -16.65 14.58
CA PRO A 43 -2.53 -17.41 13.94
C PRO A 43 -3.64 -16.51 13.38
N GLU A 44 -4.23 -16.94 12.29
CA GLU A 44 -5.27 -16.21 11.56
C GLU A 44 -6.53 -15.91 12.41
N ASN A 45 -6.82 -16.77 13.39
CA ASN A 45 -8.01 -16.68 14.26
C ASN A 45 -7.74 -15.94 15.58
N ASP A 46 -6.68 -15.14 15.69
CA ASP A 46 -6.37 -14.38 16.89
C ASP A 46 -7.37 -13.21 17.06
N PRO A 47 -8.00 -13.06 18.23
CA PRO A 47 -8.90 -11.93 18.53
C PRO A 47 -8.24 -10.56 18.39
N ARG A 48 -6.91 -10.51 18.35
CA ARG A 48 -6.14 -9.28 18.09
C ARG A 48 -6.05 -8.89 16.59
N GLN A 49 -6.67 -9.68 15.71
CA GLN A 49 -6.69 -9.41 14.26
C GLN A 49 -7.27 -8.02 13.94
N VAL A 50 -8.32 -7.61 14.67
CA VAL A 50 -8.94 -6.28 14.49
C VAL A 50 -7.93 -5.14 14.71
N ARG A 51 -7.05 -5.26 15.72
CA ARG A 51 -5.99 -4.25 15.98
C ARG A 51 -4.96 -4.20 14.84
N ARG A 52 -4.64 -5.35 14.25
CA ARG A 52 -3.69 -5.43 13.12
C ARG A 52 -4.27 -4.81 11.86
N VAL A 53 -5.52 -5.12 11.56
CA VAL A 53 -6.23 -4.51 10.41
C VAL A 53 -6.35 -3.00 10.61
N GLY A 54 -6.72 -2.54 11.81
CA GLY A 54 -6.76 -1.13 12.15
C GLY A 54 -5.41 -0.43 12.01
N GLY A 55 -4.33 -1.09 12.47
CA GLY A 55 -2.96 -0.60 12.28
C GLY A 55 -2.56 -0.49 10.81
N CYS A 56 -2.87 -1.50 10.00
CA CYS A 56 -2.62 -1.47 8.55
C CYS A 56 -3.41 -0.34 7.88
N LEU A 57 -4.68 -0.18 8.23
CA LEU A 57 -5.51 0.91 7.71
C LEU A 57 -4.92 2.27 8.05
N LEU A 58 -4.50 2.48 9.31
CA LEU A 58 -3.86 3.72 9.73
C LEU A 58 -2.59 4.00 8.93
N LEU A 59 -1.70 3.02 8.78
CA LEU A 59 -0.48 3.16 8.00
C LEU A 59 -0.77 3.47 6.52
N ASN A 60 -1.77 2.82 5.92
CA ASN A 60 -2.17 3.08 4.55
C ASN A 60 -2.76 4.50 4.40
N CYS A 61 -3.53 5.00 5.40
CA CYS A 61 -4.00 6.38 5.42
C CYS A 61 -2.85 7.38 5.54
N VAL A 62 -1.85 7.12 6.39
CA VAL A 62 -0.66 7.97 6.52
C VAL A 62 0.11 8.01 5.21
N THR A 63 0.28 6.88 4.54
CA THR A 63 0.93 6.80 3.22
C THR A 63 0.18 7.63 2.18
N ALA A 64 -1.14 7.50 2.11
CA ALA A 64 -1.98 8.25 1.18
C ALA A 64 -1.91 9.77 1.46
N ALA A 65 -2.02 10.17 2.73
CA ALA A 65 -1.95 11.58 3.14
C ALA A 65 -0.59 12.21 2.78
N ALA A 66 0.50 11.49 3.07
CA ALA A 66 1.85 11.95 2.74
C ALA A 66 2.04 12.09 1.21
N PHE A 67 1.52 11.13 0.45
CA PHE A 67 1.58 11.16 -1.01
C PHE A 67 0.76 12.33 -1.59
N PHE A 68 -0.45 12.57 -1.08
CA PHE A 68 -1.29 13.71 -1.50
C PHE A 68 -0.63 15.04 -1.17
N TRP A 69 -0.07 15.17 0.03
CA TRP A 69 0.67 16.35 0.43
C TRP A 69 1.87 16.60 -0.50
N LEU A 70 2.60 15.56 -0.87
CA LEU A 70 3.74 15.67 -1.79
C LEU A 70 3.29 16.08 -3.19
N CYS A 71 2.22 15.47 -3.74
CA CYS A 71 1.64 15.86 -5.03
C CYS A 71 1.20 17.32 -5.04
N GLN A 72 0.58 17.78 -3.94
CA GLN A 72 0.17 19.18 -3.77
C GLN A 72 1.37 20.12 -3.76
N ARG A 73 2.44 19.76 -3.04
CA ARG A 73 3.68 20.59 -2.98
C ARG A 73 4.37 20.67 -4.33
N LEU A 74 4.36 19.61 -5.10
CA LEU A 74 4.95 19.54 -6.44
C LEU A 74 4.01 20.07 -7.53
N GLN A 75 2.79 20.48 -7.19
CA GLN A 75 1.78 20.98 -8.12
C GLN A 75 1.54 20.04 -9.31
N LEU A 76 1.24 18.76 -9.03
CA LEU A 76 1.06 17.70 -10.02
C LEU A 76 -0.46 17.39 -10.23
N PRO A 77 -1.20 18.20 -11.02
CA PRO A 77 -2.64 17.97 -11.21
C PRO A 77 -2.96 16.84 -12.20
N HIS A 78 -1.99 16.44 -13.02
CA HIS A 78 -2.23 15.45 -14.07
C HIS A 78 -1.94 14.02 -13.62
N PRO A 79 -2.84 13.04 -13.94
CA PRO A 79 -2.68 11.65 -13.51
C PRO A 79 -1.37 11.00 -14.02
N GLY A 80 -0.89 11.39 -15.19
CA GLY A 80 0.39 10.90 -15.71
C GLY A 80 1.59 11.34 -14.88
N GLN A 81 1.55 12.53 -14.31
CA GLN A 81 2.64 13.05 -13.44
C GLN A 81 2.60 12.38 -12.06
N THR A 82 1.42 12.23 -11.47
CA THR A 82 1.25 11.56 -10.18
C THR A 82 1.62 10.08 -10.25
N LEU A 83 1.30 9.40 -11.37
CA LEU A 83 1.70 8.01 -11.61
C LEU A 83 3.22 7.86 -11.80
N ARG A 84 3.88 8.79 -12.50
CA ARG A 84 5.34 8.80 -12.60
C ARG A 84 6.02 8.99 -11.26
N LEU A 85 5.49 9.89 -10.43
CA LEU A 85 5.97 10.08 -9.05
C LEU A 85 5.78 8.81 -8.22
N ALA A 86 4.60 8.17 -8.31
CA ALA A 86 4.31 6.91 -7.63
C ALA A 86 5.30 5.80 -8.05
N GLY A 87 5.58 5.68 -9.34
CA GLY A 87 6.57 4.74 -9.87
C GLY A 87 7.98 5.03 -9.35
N ALA A 88 8.41 6.29 -9.35
CA ALA A 88 9.71 6.69 -8.82
C ALA A 88 9.84 6.37 -7.33
N ILE A 89 8.82 6.67 -6.51
CA ILE A 89 8.81 6.34 -5.08
C ILE A 89 8.89 4.83 -4.88
N CYS A 90 8.16 4.05 -5.70
CA CYS A 90 8.19 2.59 -5.63
C CYS A 90 9.59 2.04 -5.90
N LEU A 91 10.30 2.58 -6.89
CA LEU A 91 11.66 2.18 -7.25
C LEU A 91 12.71 2.59 -6.21
N VAL A 92 12.50 3.70 -5.51
CA VAL A 92 13.49 4.22 -4.55
C VAL A 92 13.35 3.59 -3.17
N ALA A 93 12.14 3.25 -2.73
CA ALA A 93 11.89 2.83 -1.36
C ALA A 93 11.39 1.39 -1.22
N PRO A 94 10.11 1.05 -1.54
CA PRO A 94 9.60 -0.28 -1.22
C PRO A 94 10.27 -1.41 -1.99
N LEU A 95 10.56 -1.25 -3.28
CA LEU A 95 11.15 -2.33 -4.06
C LEU A 95 12.57 -2.71 -3.61
N PRO A 96 13.52 -1.77 -3.42
CA PRO A 96 14.84 -2.11 -2.89
C PRO A 96 14.78 -2.69 -1.47
N MET A 97 13.89 -2.19 -0.61
CA MET A 97 13.71 -2.72 0.74
C MET A 97 13.20 -4.17 0.72
N ILE A 98 12.21 -4.48 -0.12
CA ILE A 98 11.69 -5.85 -0.27
C ILE A 98 12.76 -6.77 -0.84
N ALA A 99 13.51 -6.32 -1.85
CA ALA A 99 14.61 -7.08 -2.43
C ALA A 99 15.71 -7.37 -1.40
N ALA A 100 16.12 -6.36 -0.61
CA ALA A 100 17.10 -6.54 0.45
C ALA A 100 16.61 -7.52 1.52
N ASN A 101 15.35 -7.43 1.94
CA ASN A 101 14.75 -8.36 2.89
C ASN A 101 14.72 -9.80 2.35
N THR A 102 14.53 -9.98 1.05
CA THR A 102 14.59 -11.32 0.41
C THR A 102 16.01 -11.90 0.42
N LEU A 103 17.04 -11.05 0.33
CA LEU A 103 18.43 -11.47 0.36
C LEU A 103 18.93 -11.79 1.78
N TRP A 104 18.55 -10.98 2.78
CA TRP A 104 19.06 -11.07 4.15
C TRP A 104 18.16 -11.86 5.10
N MET A 105 16.88 -11.96 4.80
CA MET A 105 15.91 -12.72 5.61
C MET A 105 15.44 -13.94 4.81
N LYS A 106 14.98 -14.97 5.51
CA LYS A 106 14.35 -16.15 4.88
C LYS A 106 12.96 -15.81 4.33
N LEU A 107 12.87 -14.75 3.53
CA LEU A 107 11.63 -14.34 2.89
C LEU A 107 11.50 -15.09 1.57
N HIS A 108 10.38 -15.82 1.42
CA HIS A 108 10.14 -16.55 0.17
C HIS A 108 9.90 -15.58 -1.01
N PRO A 109 10.45 -15.84 -2.20
CA PRO A 109 10.33 -14.96 -3.37
C PRO A 109 8.87 -14.57 -3.72
N LEU A 110 7.92 -15.50 -3.56
CA LEU A 110 6.49 -15.21 -3.80
C LEU A 110 5.91 -14.17 -2.83
N VAL A 111 6.39 -14.13 -1.57
CA VAL A 111 6.00 -13.06 -0.62
C VAL A 111 6.53 -11.72 -1.08
N ALA A 112 7.77 -11.68 -1.56
CA ALA A 112 8.37 -10.46 -2.10
C ALA A 112 7.60 -9.95 -3.33
N VAL A 113 7.23 -10.84 -4.26
CA VAL A 113 6.40 -10.50 -5.42
C VAL A 113 5.04 -9.97 -4.99
N SER A 114 4.36 -10.66 -4.06
CA SER A 114 3.07 -10.21 -3.52
C SER A 114 3.16 -8.81 -2.91
N GLN A 115 4.15 -8.56 -2.06
CA GLN A 115 4.37 -7.26 -1.44
C GLN A 115 4.69 -6.16 -2.46
N SER A 116 5.49 -6.47 -3.48
CA SER A 116 5.82 -5.52 -4.56
C SER A 116 4.57 -5.12 -5.33
N LEU A 117 3.72 -6.09 -5.69
CA LEU A 117 2.44 -5.82 -6.36
C LEU A 117 1.48 -5.01 -5.49
N CYS A 118 1.42 -5.31 -4.18
CA CYS A 118 0.64 -4.51 -3.23
C CYS A 118 1.10 -3.04 -3.21
N TRP A 119 2.40 -2.79 -3.12
CA TRP A 119 2.94 -1.42 -3.13
C TRP A 119 2.67 -0.69 -4.43
N LEU A 120 2.85 -1.34 -5.57
CA LEU A 120 2.50 -0.77 -6.87
C LEU A 120 1.02 -0.40 -6.96
N GLY A 121 0.13 -1.30 -6.54
CA GLY A 121 -1.31 -1.07 -6.54
C GLY A 121 -1.72 0.09 -5.61
N LYS A 122 -1.18 0.14 -4.41
CA LYS A 122 -1.46 1.20 -3.43
C LYS A 122 -1.00 2.57 -3.90
N LEU A 123 0.22 2.66 -4.42
CA LEU A 123 0.76 3.92 -4.93
C LEU A 123 0.04 4.37 -6.20
N ALA A 124 -0.36 3.44 -7.09
CA ALA A 124 -1.17 3.76 -8.25
C ALA A 124 -2.56 4.30 -7.84
N LEU A 125 -3.21 3.66 -6.86
CA LEU A 125 -4.48 4.12 -6.31
C LEU A 125 -4.34 5.52 -5.70
N ALA A 126 -3.31 5.75 -4.89
CA ALA A 126 -3.02 7.05 -4.30
C ALA A 126 -2.74 8.11 -5.37
N ALA A 127 -2.03 7.75 -6.46
CA ALA A 127 -1.74 8.65 -7.56
C ALA A 127 -3.01 9.10 -8.32
N LEU A 128 -3.92 8.17 -8.57
CA LEU A 128 -5.20 8.47 -9.22
C LEU A 128 -6.09 9.32 -8.31
N ALA A 129 -6.15 8.99 -7.01
CA ALA A 129 -6.90 9.77 -6.04
C ALA A 129 -6.31 11.19 -5.87
N ALA A 130 -4.98 11.34 -5.87
CA ALA A 130 -4.31 12.64 -5.82
C ALA A 130 -4.63 13.48 -7.06
N ALA A 131 -4.57 12.89 -8.26
CA ALA A 131 -4.91 13.59 -9.49
C ALA A 131 -6.37 14.07 -9.49
N TRP A 132 -7.28 13.24 -9.01
CA TRP A 132 -8.70 13.63 -8.86
C TRP A 132 -8.90 14.74 -7.81
N LEU A 133 -8.16 14.67 -6.70
CA LEU A 133 -8.24 15.66 -5.62
C LEU A 133 -7.70 17.04 -6.05
N LEU A 134 -6.71 17.06 -6.95
CA LEU A 134 -6.01 18.28 -7.38
C LEU A 134 -6.54 18.85 -8.71
N SER A 135 -7.39 18.08 -9.44
CA SER A 135 -8.07 18.57 -10.63
C SER A 135 -9.21 19.50 -10.26
#